data_cb4f5a03483c3f598b2eb786c1c7e497
#
_entry.id   cb4f5a03483c3f598b2eb786c1c7e497
#
_cell.length_a   1.000
_cell.length_b   1.000
_cell.length_c   1.000
_cell.angle_alpha   90.00
_cell.angle_beta   90.00
_cell.angle_gamma   90.00
#
_symmetry.space_group_name_H-M   'P 1'
#
loop_
_entity.id
_entity.type
_entity.pdbx_description
1 polymer ?
#
loop_
_entity_poly.entity_id
_entity_poly.type
_entity_poly.pdbx_seq_one_letter_code
_entity_poly.pdbx_strand_id
1 'polypeptide(L)'
;MSIYQDWIVAKSELIRIKEKERKLRDKIEAELRADQERYGVVRKDIDGYRFVSKVSLRYTLDVKTFLSLESSLSDEDMRAIDFKPVLNVATYKKLPEDSKLRKIVTVVPSAPQLSVEN
;
A
#
# COMPACT_ATOMS: atom_id res chain seq x y z
N MET A 1 -36.76 6.12 -3.40
CA MET A 1 -35.50 6.48 -4.07
C MET A 1 -35.02 5.31 -4.94
N SER A 2 -34.24 5.60 -5.96
CA SER A 2 -33.66 4.56 -6.81
C SER A 2 -32.43 3.94 -6.15
N ILE A 3 -32.04 2.75 -6.60
CA ILE A 3 -30.81 2.08 -6.13
C ILE A 3 -29.57 2.95 -6.38
N TYR A 4 -29.58 3.75 -7.44
CA TYR A 4 -28.47 4.65 -7.77
C TYR A 4 -28.33 5.77 -6.73
N GLN A 5 -29.44 6.37 -6.34
CA GLN A 5 -29.46 7.40 -5.30
C GLN A 5 -29.10 6.81 -3.95
N ASP A 6 -29.60 5.63 -3.63
CA ASP A 6 -29.29 4.94 -2.39
C ASP A 6 -27.78 4.68 -2.27
N TRP A 7 -27.14 4.28 -3.37
CA TRP A 7 -25.70 4.05 -3.38
C TRP A 7 -24.91 5.36 -3.14
N ILE A 8 -25.34 6.47 -3.79
CA ILE A 8 -24.70 7.78 -3.62
C ILE A 8 -24.75 8.22 -2.15
N VAL A 9 -25.92 8.09 -1.53
CA VAL A 9 -26.09 8.43 -0.10
C VAL A 9 -25.21 7.56 0.79
N ALA A 10 -25.23 6.24 0.58
CA ALA A 10 -24.42 5.30 1.34
C ALA A 10 -22.92 5.61 1.19
N LYS A 11 -22.47 5.93 -0.02
CA LYS A 11 -21.08 6.28 -0.29
C LYS A 11 -20.66 7.54 0.46
N SER A 12 -21.53 8.55 0.47
CA SER A 12 -21.28 9.81 1.19
C SER A 12 -21.17 9.58 2.70
N GLU A 13 -22.07 8.76 3.25
CA GLU A 13 -22.03 8.40 4.67
C GLU A 13 -20.79 7.62 5.03
N LEU A 14 -20.36 6.69 4.18
CA LEU A 14 -19.14 5.91 4.38
C LEU A 14 -17.92 6.83 4.44
N ILE A 15 -17.81 7.77 3.52
CA ILE A 15 -16.70 8.73 3.49
C ILE A 15 -16.67 9.56 4.78
N ARG A 16 -17.83 10.03 5.23
CA ARG A 16 -17.96 10.81 6.46
C ARG A 16 -17.52 10.02 7.68
N ILE A 17 -17.96 8.76 7.78
CA ILE A 17 -17.62 7.90 8.92
C ILE A 17 -16.14 7.49 8.89
N LYS A 18 -15.59 7.22 7.72
CA LYS A 18 -14.15 6.93 7.57
C LYS A 18 -13.30 8.11 8.01
N GLU A 19 -13.69 9.32 7.67
CA GLU A 19 -12.96 10.53 8.07
C GLU A 19 -13.02 10.72 9.58
N LYS A 20 -14.17 10.51 10.19
CA LYS A 20 -14.34 10.58 11.64
C LYS A 20 -13.50 9.52 12.35
N GLU A 21 -13.54 8.28 11.87
CA GLU A 21 -12.73 7.19 12.42
C GLU A 21 -11.24 7.52 12.33
N ARG A 22 -10.78 8.01 11.19
CA ARG A 22 -9.38 8.37 10.98
C ARG A 22 -8.91 9.43 11.99
N LYS A 23 -9.71 10.47 12.19
CA LYS A 23 -9.38 11.54 13.16
C LYS A 23 -9.28 11.02 14.58
N LEU A 24 -10.22 10.16 14.98
CA LEU A 24 -10.18 9.53 16.30
C LEU A 24 -8.98 8.61 16.46
N ARG A 25 -8.69 7.81 15.43
CA ARG A 25 -7.54 6.92 15.42
C ARG A 25 -6.23 7.68 15.56
N ASP A 26 -6.07 8.79 14.83
CA ASP A 26 -4.86 9.60 14.89
C ASP A 26 -4.64 10.18 16.29
N LYS A 27 -5.73 10.61 16.96
CA LYS A 27 -5.65 11.10 18.34
C LYS A 27 -5.23 10.00 19.30
N ILE A 28 -5.81 8.81 19.17
CA ILE A 28 -5.48 7.66 20.01
C ILE A 28 -4.03 7.24 19.79
N GLU A 29 -3.58 7.17 18.54
CA GLU A 29 -2.19 6.85 18.22
C GLU A 29 -1.22 7.84 18.87
N ALA A 30 -1.54 9.12 18.79
CA ALA A 30 -0.70 10.18 19.40
C ALA A 30 -0.62 9.98 20.92
N GLU A 31 -1.71 9.67 21.60
CA GLU A 31 -1.74 9.43 23.04
C GLU A 31 -0.98 8.16 23.42
N LEU A 32 -1.16 7.08 22.69
CA LEU A 32 -0.48 5.82 22.96
C LEU A 32 1.05 5.94 22.83
N ARG A 33 1.51 6.81 21.95
CA ARG A 33 2.94 6.96 21.67
C ARG A 33 3.56 8.23 22.24
N ALA A 34 2.84 8.99 23.07
CA ALA A 34 3.32 10.26 23.62
C ALA A 34 4.67 10.12 24.36
N ASP A 35 4.87 8.99 25.04
CA ASP A 35 6.07 8.68 25.82
C ASP A 35 6.84 7.47 25.24
N GLN A 36 6.59 7.12 24.00
CA GLN A 36 7.15 5.94 23.33
C GLN A 36 7.86 6.35 22.04
N GLU A 37 8.62 5.40 21.47
CA GLU A 37 9.23 5.60 20.17
C GLU A 37 8.17 5.61 19.06
N ARG A 38 8.50 6.27 17.95
CA ARG A 38 7.58 6.40 16.81
C ARG A 38 7.31 5.10 16.06
N TYR A 39 8.08 4.04 16.34
CA TYR A 39 7.93 2.75 15.70
C TYR A 39 7.94 1.64 16.74
N GLY A 40 7.60 0.43 16.31
CA GLY A 40 7.50 -0.72 17.17
C GLY A 40 6.06 -0.97 17.61
N VAL A 41 5.90 -1.82 18.60
CA VAL A 41 4.58 -2.23 19.10
C VAL A 41 4.35 -1.59 20.46
N VAL A 42 3.25 -0.88 20.61
CA VAL A 42 2.79 -0.30 21.88
C VAL A 42 1.46 -0.95 22.25
N ARG A 43 1.35 -1.42 23.48
CA ARG A 43 0.13 -2.01 24.03
C ARG A 43 -0.26 -1.29 25.30
N LYS A 44 -1.52 -0.86 25.40
CA LYS A 44 -2.06 -0.22 26.60
C LYS A 44 -3.49 -0.67 26.83
N ASP A 45 -3.85 -0.90 28.08
CA ASP A 45 -5.22 -1.21 28.48
C ASP A 45 -5.89 0.08 28.93
N ILE A 46 -6.95 0.47 28.21
CA ILE A 46 -7.69 1.70 28.48
C ILE A 46 -9.17 1.39 28.39
N ASP A 47 -9.92 1.77 29.43
CA ASP A 47 -11.38 1.61 29.48
C ASP A 47 -11.85 0.16 29.23
N GLY A 48 -11.07 -0.82 29.73
CA GLY A 48 -11.39 -2.24 29.56
C GLY A 48 -11.01 -2.83 28.21
N TYR A 49 -10.40 -2.06 27.33
CA TYR A 49 -9.94 -2.52 26.02
C TYR A 49 -8.42 -2.50 25.96
N ARG A 50 -7.86 -3.49 25.29
CA ARG A 50 -6.42 -3.50 25.00
C ARG A 50 -6.17 -2.89 23.63
N PHE A 51 -5.56 -1.72 23.62
CA PHE A 51 -5.16 -1.05 22.40
C PHE A 51 -3.76 -1.47 22.02
N VAL A 52 -3.59 -1.85 20.74
CA VAL A 52 -2.30 -2.26 20.20
C VAL A 52 -2.02 -1.39 18.98
N SER A 53 -0.90 -0.66 19.04
CA SER A 53 -0.44 0.14 17.92
C SER A 53 0.85 -0.48 17.39
N LYS A 54 0.88 -0.80 16.10
CA LYS A 54 2.05 -1.37 15.42
C LYS A 54 2.48 -0.42 14.31
N VAL A 55 3.72 0.06 14.44
CA VAL A 55 4.33 0.87 13.37
C VAL A 55 5.62 0.18 12.96
N SER A 56 5.68 -0.23 11.72
CA SER A 56 6.86 -0.87 11.14
C SER A 56 7.68 0.16 10.39
N LEU A 57 9.00 -0.01 10.44
CA LEU A 57 9.88 0.76 9.59
C LEU A 57 9.76 0.27 8.16
N ARG A 58 9.62 1.20 7.22
CA ARG A 58 9.55 0.88 5.81
C ARG A 58 10.90 1.21 5.16
N TYR A 59 11.52 0.22 4.57
CA TYR A 59 12.80 0.37 3.88
C TYR A 59 12.54 0.43 2.39
N THR A 60 12.92 1.53 1.76
CA THR A 60 12.69 1.76 0.33
C THR A 60 14.02 2.04 -0.35
N LEU A 61 14.29 1.35 -1.45
CA LEU A 61 15.47 1.58 -2.26
C LEU A 61 15.18 2.69 -3.28
N ASP A 62 16.05 3.69 -3.32
CA ASP A 62 16.05 4.67 -4.40
C ASP A 62 16.75 4.04 -5.60
N VAL A 63 15.95 3.46 -6.50
CA VAL A 63 16.46 2.70 -7.65
C VAL A 63 17.30 3.57 -8.58
N LYS A 64 16.90 4.81 -8.79
CA LYS A 64 17.63 5.73 -9.66
C LYS A 64 19.03 6.01 -9.12
N THR A 65 19.13 6.31 -7.83
CA THR A 65 20.42 6.52 -7.18
C THR A 65 21.24 5.24 -7.15
N PHE A 66 20.58 4.10 -6.87
CA PHE A 66 21.25 2.80 -6.89
C PHE A 66 21.93 2.54 -8.23
N LEU A 67 21.23 2.75 -9.35
CA LEU A 67 21.79 2.52 -10.69
C LEU A 67 23.01 3.40 -10.97
N SER A 68 23.04 4.61 -10.41
CA SER A 68 24.18 5.51 -10.59
C SER A 68 25.40 5.13 -9.72
N LEU A 69 25.18 4.41 -8.61
CA LEU A 69 26.23 4.04 -7.66
C LEU A 69 26.58 2.55 -7.67
N GLU A 70 25.91 1.75 -8.50
CA GLU A 70 26.02 0.29 -8.48
C GLU A 70 27.48 -0.20 -8.56
N SER A 71 28.28 0.40 -9.42
CA SER A 71 29.67 0.00 -9.62
C SER A 71 30.57 0.32 -8.43
N SER A 72 30.14 1.21 -7.53
CA SER A 72 30.89 1.60 -6.35
C SER A 72 30.49 0.84 -5.09
N LEU A 73 29.42 0.03 -5.15
CA LEU A 73 28.96 -0.75 -4.03
C LEU A 73 29.82 -2.01 -3.84
N SER A 74 30.05 -2.36 -2.59
CA SER A 74 30.82 -3.58 -2.24
C SER A 74 29.98 -4.83 -2.51
N ASP A 75 30.66 -6.00 -2.52
CA ASP A 75 29.96 -7.28 -2.62
C ASP A 75 29.01 -7.49 -1.45
N GLU A 76 29.39 -7.03 -0.28
CA GLU A 76 28.55 -7.09 0.92
C GLU A 76 27.28 -6.25 0.75
N ASP A 77 27.42 -5.01 0.22
CA ASP A 77 26.28 -4.16 -0.08
C ASP A 77 25.34 -4.81 -1.10
N MET A 78 25.92 -5.41 -2.13
CA MET A 78 25.13 -6.03 -3.19
C MET A 78 24.35 -7.26 -2.73
N ARG A 79 24.78 -7.92 -1.67
CA ARG A 79 24.03 -9.05 -1.08
C ARG A 79 22.70 -8.60 -0.47
N ALA A 80 22.57 -7.33 -0.10
CA ALA A 80 21.34 -6.76 0.42
C ALA A 80 20.35 -6.35 -0.68
N ILE A 81 20.72 -6.49 -1.95
CA ILE A 81 19.88 -6.15 -3.09
C ILE A 81 19.35 -7.42 -3.74
N ASP A 82 18.03 -7.53 -3.84
CA ASP A 82 17.37 -8.61 -4.57
C ASP A 82 16.92 -8.11 -5.93
N PHE A 83 17.21 -8.88 -6.96
CA PHE A 83 16.78 -8.59 -8.32
C PHE A 83 15.59 -9.48 -8.65
N LYS A 84 14.39 -8.91 -8.61
CA LYS A 84 13.15 -9.65 -8.88
C LYS A 84 12.64 -9.29 -10.26
N PRO A 85 12.26 -10.30 -11.07
CA PRO A 85 11.69 -10.01 -12.38
C PRO A 85 10.35 -9.27 -12.24
N VAL A 86 10.20 -8.20 -13.01
CA VAL A 86 8.98 -7.39 -13.04
C VAL A 86 8.53 -7.30 -14.49
N LEU A 87 7.24 -7.52 -14.72
CA LEU A 87 6.68 -7.43 -16.06
C LEU A 87 6.56 -5.98 -16.52
N ASN A 88 7.14 -5.66 -17.65
CA ASN A 88 6.89 -4.40 -18.34
C ASN A 88 5.67 -4.60 -19.24
N VAL A 89 4.50 -4.14 -18.79
CA VAL A 89 3.22 -4.39 -19.47
C VAL A 89 3.18 -3.77 -20.85
N ALA A 90 3.71 -2.55 -21.02
CA ALA A 90 3.69 -1.89 -22.32
C ALA A 90 4.47 -2.68 -23.37
N THR A 91 5.65 -3.17 -22.99
CA THR A 91 6.48 -4.00 -23.88
C THR A 91 5.85 -5.36 -24.11
N TYR A 92 5.27 -5.96 -23.06
CA TYR A 92 4.58 -7.25 -23.14
C TYR A 92 3.45 -7.22 -24.19
N LYS A 93 2.66 -6.14 -24.21
CA LYS A 93 1.54 -6.02 -25.16
C LYS A 93 2.00 -6.01 -26.62
N LYS A 94 3.25 -5.67 -26.88
CA LYS A 94 3.82 -5.61 -28.23
C LYS A 94 4.45 -6.93 -28.68
N LEU A 95 4.54 -7.92 -27.79
CA LEU A 95 5.15 -9.19 -28.13
C LEU A 95 4.27 -9.99 -29.11
N PRO A 96 4.90 -10.84 -29.97
CA PRO A 96 4.15 -11.75 -30.84
C PRO A 96 3.26 -12.70 -30.03
N GLU A 97 2.16 -13.15 -30.63
CA GLU A 97 1.21 -14.07 -29.96
C GLU A 97 1.85 -15.40 -29.56
N ASP A 98 2.86 -15.84 -30.31
CA ASP A 98 3.57 -17.10 -30.04
C ASP A 98 4.73 -16.96 -29.05
N SER A 99 4.90 -15.78 -28.46
CA SER A 99 5.94 -15.55 -27.47
C SER A 99 5.78 -16.49 -26.26
N LYS A 100 6.90 -17.11 -25.86
CA LYS A 100 6.90 -18.01 -24.70
C LYS A 100 6.50 -17.30 -23.40
N LEU A 101 6.82 -16.00 -23.30
CA LEU A 101 6.45 -15.21 -22.13
C LEU A 101 4.94 -15.13 -21.94
N ARG A 102 4.17 -15.07 -23.01
CA ARG A 102 2.71 -15.04 -22.95
C ARG A 102 2.11 -16.28 -22.29
N LYS A 103 2.83 -17.39 -22.30
CA LYS A 103 2.37 -18.66 -21.71
C LYS A 103 2.45 -18.65 -20.19
N ILE A 104 3.29 -17.79 -19.61
CA ILE A 104 3.50 -17.73 -18.17
C ILE A 104 2.94 -16.46 -17.52
N VAL A 105 2.31 -15.59 -18.32
CA VAL A 105 1.64 -14.38 -17.82
C VAL A 105 0.15 -14.65 -17.74
N THR A 106 -0.40 -14.42 -16.56
CA THR A 106 -1.86 -14.51 -16.33
C THR A 106 -2.47 -13.13 -16.42
N VAL A 107 -3.49 -12.98 -17.26
CA VAL A 107 -4.19 -11.71 -17.42
C VAL A 107 -5.62 -11.89 -16.93
N VAL A 108 -6.01 -11.15 -15.90
CA VAL A 108 -7.36 -11.21 -15.37
C VAL A 108 -7.90 -9.79 -15.23
N PRO A 109 -9.21 -9.58 -15.44
CA PRO A 109 -9.80 -8.27 -15.20
C PRO A 109 -9.80 -7.94 -13.71
N SER A 110 -9.58 -6.67 -13.39
CA SER A 110 -9.70 -6.21 -12.01
C SER A 110 -11.17 -6.15 -11.60
N ALA A 111 -11.40 -6.09 -10.28
CA ALA A 111 -12.74 -5.82 -9.78
C ALA A 111 -13.22 -4.45 -10.30
N PRO A 112 -14.52 -4.32 -10.66
CA PRO A 112 -15.03 -3.03 -11.13
C PRO A 112 -14.89 -1.94 -10.06
N GLN A 113 -14.59 -0.75 -10.51
CA GLN A 113 -14.57 0.43 -9.66
C GLN A 113 -15.71 1.36 -10.11
N LEU A 114 -16.63 1.61 -9.22
CA LEU A 114 -17.79 2.46 -9.52
C LEU A 114 -17.56 3.86 -8.98
N SER A 115 -17.75 4.84 -9.84
CA SER A 115 -17.69 6.25 -9.45
C SER A 115 -18.74 7.02 -10.24
N VAL A 116 -18.99 8.27 -9.81
CA VAL A 116 -19.88 9.19 -10.51
C VAL A 116 -19.07 10.40 -10.93
N GLU A 117 -19.13 10.71 -12.21
CA GLU A 117 -18.52 11.93 -12.76
C GLU A 117 -19.59 13.01 -12.91
N ASN A 118 -19.22 14.23 -12.58
CA ASN A 118 -20.11 15.39 -12.69
C ASN A 118 -19.74 16.25 -13.88
#